data_d15f4cbbe5c7db5aaf3d9a822fe6139b
#
_entry.id   d15f4cbbe5c7db5aaf3d9a822fe6139b
#
_cell.length_a   1.000
_cell.length_b   1.000
_cell.length_c   1.000
_cell.angle_alpha   90.00
_cell.angle_beta   90.00
_cell.angle_gamma   90.00
#
_symmetry.space_group_name_H-M   'P 1'
#
loop_
_entity.id
_entity.type
_entity.pdbx_description
1 polymer ?
#
loop_
_entity_poly.entity_id
_entity_poly.type
_entity_poly.pdbx_seq_one_letter_code
_entity_poly.pdbx_strand_id
1 'polypeptide(L)'
;MRLGLQIPNFTWPNGQDQLGDTFGLIAQRADRAGLYSLWVMDHFFQIRGVGPAENEMLEGWSALAFAAGRTNQIRLGTMVTGVTYRHPGILVKTATTLDVLSHGRAYLGIGAAWNEEEHRGLGVPFPPLAERFRRLEETLQIAHQMWAGDEKPYNGRYYH
;
A
#
# COMPACT_ATOMS: atom_id res chain seq x y z
N MET A 1 7.45 -5.23 23.32
CA MET A 1 7.45 -4.14 22.30
C MET A 1 7.47 -4.81 20.93
N ARG A 2 6.74 -4.29 19.95
CA ARG A 2 6.74 -4.79 18.56
C ARG A 2 7.43 -3.74 17.68
N LEU A 3 8.44 -4.15 16.90
CA LEU A 3 9.18 -3.26 16.00
C LEU A 3 8.79 -3.57 14.56
N GLY A 4 8.53 -2.53 13.77
CA GLY A 4 8.32 -2.61 12.33
C GLY A 4 9.42 -1.88 11.56
N LEU A 5 9.60 -2.28 10.31
CA LEU A 5 10.47 -1.60 9.35
C LEU A 5 9.60 -0.88 8.32
N GLN A 6 9.85 0.40 8.09
CA GLN A 6 9.31 1.13 6.95
C GLN A 6 10.40 1.33 5.90
N ILE A 7 10.08 1.08 4.64
CA ILE A 7 10.94 1.33 3.48
C ILE A 7 10.32 2.49 2.67
N PRO A 8 10.77 3.73 2.90
CA PRO A 8 10.24 4.91 2.21
C PRO A 8 10.98 5.22 0.91
N ASN A 9 12.05 4.51 0.61
CA ASN A 9 12.95 4.79 -0.50
C ASN A 9 13.47 3.49 -1.11
N PHE A 10 13.59 3.46 -2.43
CA PHE A 10 14.09 2.31 -3.20
C PHE A 10 15.40 2.65 -3.94
N THR A 11 15.96 3.83 -3.73
CA THR A 11 17.26 4.23 -4.28
C THR A 11 18.38 3.70 -3.38
N TRP A 12 19.07 2.68 -3.85
CA TRP A 12 20.17 2.03 -3.11
C TRP A 12 21.48 2.05 -3.91
N PRO A 13 22.64 1.91 -3.22
CA PRO A 13 23.96 2.00 -3.87
C PRO A 13 24.19 1.02 -5.03
N ASN A 14 23.46 -0.10 -5.06
CA ASN A 14 23.60 -1.14 -6.09
C ASN A 14 22.89 -0.79 -7.41
N GLY A 15 22.16 0.33 -7.46
CA GLY A 15 21.44 0.81 -8.65
C GLY A 15 20.15 0.04 -8.96
N GLN A 16 19.52 0.46 -10.06
CA GLN A 16 18.20 -0.04 -10.48
C GLN A 16 18.21 -1.53 -10.85
N ASP A 17 19.27 -2.02 -11.47
CA ASP A 17 19.37 -3.41 -11.93
C ASP A 17 19.26 -4.44 -10.78
N GLN A 18 19.60 -4.05 -9.55
CA GLN A 18 19.54 -4.90 -8.37
C GLN A 18 18.43 -4.52 -7.39
N LEU A 19 17.53 -3.63 -7.79
CA LEU A 19 16.48 -3.10 -6.93
C LEU A 19 15.61 -4.23 -6.33
N GLY A 20 15.12 -5.13 -7.17
CA GLY A 20 14.30 -6.26 -6.72
C GLY A 20 15.03 -7.20 -5.76
N ASP A 21 16.29 -7.53 -6.06
CA ASP A 21 17.10 -8.39 -5.21
C ASP A 21 17.41 -7.73 -3.87
N THR A 22 17.77 -6.45 -3.88
CA THR A 22 18.03 -5.67 -2.67
C THR A 22 16.79 -5.57 -1.80
N PHE A 23 15.63 -5.25 -2.37
CA PHE A 23 14.36 -5.20 -1.64
C PHE A 23 13.99 -6.57 -1.04
N GLY A 24 14.11 -7.63 -1.84
CA GLY A 24 13.87 -9.01 -1.38
C GLY A 24 14.79 -9.41 -0.24
N LEU A 25 16.07 -9.04 -0.31
CA LEU A 25 17.04 -9.32 0.75
C LEU A 25 16.73 -8.55 2.03
N ILE A 26 16.33 -7.28 1.93
CA ILE A 26 15.90 -6.48 3.09
C ILE A 26 14.70 -7.13 3.76
N ALA A 27 13.67 -7.51 2.98
CA ALA A 27 12.48 -8.17 3.50
C ALA A 27 12.81 -9.48 4.22
N GLN A 28 13.65 -10.34 3.62
CA GLN A 28 14.09 -11.60 4.22
C GLN A 28 14.90 -11.39 5.51
N ARG A 29 15.78 -10.40 5.54
CA ARG A 29 16.56 -10.09 6.74
C ARG A 29 15.69 -9.56 7.87
N ALA A 30 14.72 -8.71 7.56
CA ALA A 30 13.74 -8.20 8.51
C ALA A 30 12.90 -9.35 9.11
N ASP A 31 12.45 -10.27 8.28
CA ASP A 31 11.68 -11.46 8.69
C ASP A 31 12.51 -12.36 9.62
N ARG A 32 13.75 -12.72 9.22
CA ARG A 32 14.66 -13.53 10.02
C ARG A 32 15.10 -12.87 11.33
N ALA A 33 15.20 -11.55 11.35
CA ALA A 33 15.52 -10.79 12.56
C ALA A 33 14.33 -10.68 13.53
N GLY A 34 13.17 -11.20 13.17
CA GLY A 34 11.97 -11.18 14.01
C GLY A 34 11.29 -9.82 14.09
N LEU A 35 11.50 -8.94 13.09
CA LEU A 35 10.71 -7.72 13.01
C LEU A 35 9.24 -8.06 12.78
N TYR A 36 8.36 -7.33 13.45
CA TYR A 36 6.93 -7.64 13.47
C TYR A 36 6.25 -7.33 12.14
N SER A 37 6.65 -6.23 11.49
CA SER A 37 5.99 -5.76 10.26
C SER A 37 6.96 -5.03 9.33
N LEU A 38 6.68 -5.11 8.03
CA LEU A 38 7.32 -4.35 6.97
C LEU A 38 6.27 -3.49 6.27
N TRP A 39 6.61 -2.23 6.06
CA TRP A 39 5.74 -1.23 5.49
C TRP A 39 6.40 -0.56 4.30
N VAL A 40 5.62 -0.33 3.25
CA VAL A 40 6.03 0.51 2.12
C VAL A 40 5.06 1.67 1.96
N MET A 41 5.49 2.76 1.33
CA MET A 41 4.57 3.81 0.90
C MET A 41 3.79 3.32 -0.32
N ASP A 42 2.57 3.81 -0.50
CA ASP A 42 1.78 3.60 -1.71
C ASP A 42 1.78 4.87 -2.56
N HIS A 43 2.98 5.33 -2.89
CA HIS A 43 3.26 6.43 -3.81
C HIS A 43 3.77 5.87 -5.14
N PHE A 44 3.55 6.60 -6.23
CA PHE A 44 3.99 6.23 -7.58
C PHE A 44 5.21 7.04 -8.04
N PHE A 45 5.42 8.19 -7.41
CA PHE A 45 6.61 9.03 -7.53
C PHE A 45 7.22 9.23 -6.15
N GLN A 46 8.53 9.48 -6.08
CA GLN A 46 9.13 9.77 -4.78
C GLN A 46 8.62 11.11 -4.24
N ILE A 47 8.42 11.20 -2.94
CA ILE A 47 7.85 12.38 -2.28
C ILE A 47 8.94 13.37 -1.87
N ARG A 48 8.64 14.66 -1.98
CA ARG A 48 9.49 15.74 -1.49
C ARG A 48 9.80 15.51 0.01
N GLY A 49 11.04 15.64 0.38
CA GLY A 49 11.51 15.38 1.75
C GLY A 49 12.13 13.99 1.94
N VAL A 50 11.90 13.05 1.01
CA VAL A 50 12.65 11.79 0.91
C VAL A 50 13.62 11.84 -0.27
N GLY A 51 13.17 12.31 -1.43
CA GLY A 51 14.00 12.47 -2.62
C GLY A 51 13.27 13.16 -3.77
N PRO A 52 13.95 13.38 -4.90
CA PRO A 52 13.33 13.88 -6.12
C PRO A 52 12.31 12.86 -6.68
N ALA A 53 11.30 13.36 -7.40
CA ALA A 53 10.20 12.55 -7.92
C ALA A 53 10.65 11.45 -8.90
N GLU A 54 11.80 11.65 -9.52
CA GLU A 54 12.43 10.75 -10.50
C GLU A 54 13.12 9.54 -9.86
N ASN A 55 13.29 9.53 -8.53
CA ASN A 55 13.87 8.37 -7.83
C ASN A 55 12.97 7.15 -7.97
N GLU A 56 13.60 5.98 -7.91
CA GLU A 56 12.91 4.69 -8.00
C GLU A 56 11.80 4.60 -6.98
N MET A 57 10.61 4.25 -7.45
CA MET A 57 9.44 4.05 -6.63
C MET A 57 8.64 2.83 -7.12
N LEU A 58 8.67 1.76 -6.32
CA LEU A 58 7.87 0.56 -6.60
C LEU A 58 6.42 0.80 -6.21
N GLU A 59 5.50 0.30 -7.03
CA GLU A 59 4.08 0.27 -6.67
C GLU A 59 3.87 -0.57 -5.40
N GLY A 60 3.21 0.02 -4.39
CA GLY A 60 3.22 -0.49 -3.03
C GLY A 60 2.68 -1.92 -2.89
N TRP A 61 1.55 -2.24 -3.51
CA TRP A 61 0.92 -3.56 -3.39
C TRP A 61 1.68 -4.65 -4.15
N SER A 62 2.27 -4.31 -5.30
CA SER A 62 3.16 -5.20 -6.06
C SER A 62 4.44 -5.51 -5.28
N ALA A 63 5.03 -4.49 -4.67
CA ALA A 63 6.20 -4.66 -3.81
C ALA A 63 5.89 -5.56 -2.60
N LEU A 64 4.73 -5.36 -1.94
CA LEU A 64 4.31 -6.21 -0.83
C LEU A 64 4.04 -7.66 -1.25
N ALA A 65 3.44 -7.89 -2.42
CA ALA A 65 3.23 -9.23 -2.96
C ALA A 65 4.56 -9.95 -3.23
N PHE A 66 5.54 -9.23 -3.79
CA PHE A 66 6.89 -9.75 -3.96
C PHE A 66 7.56 -10.10 -2.61
N ALA A 67 7.46 -9.22 -1.62
CA ALA A 67 7.97 -9.47 -0.28
C ALA A 67 7.27 -10.66 0.40
N ALA A 68 5.95 -10.82 0.20
CA ALA A 68 5.18 -11.93 0.74
C ALA A 68 5.72 -13.29 0.27
N GLY A 69 6.08 -13.40 -1.02
CA GLY A 69 6.69 -14.62 -1.59
C GLY A 69 8.11 -14.91 -1.12
N ARG A 70 8.75 -13.94 -0.45
CA ARG A 70 10.14 -14.04 0.05
C ARG A 70 10.25 -14.16 1.57
N THR A 71 9.13 -14.07 2.30
CA THR A 71 9.08 -14.02 3.78
C THR A 71 8.03 -14.98 4.32
N ASN A 72 8.12 -15.34 5.62
CA ASN A 72 7.24 -16.32 6.21
C ASN A 72 6.44 -15.82 7.43
N GLN A 73 6.92 -14.82 8.16
CA GLN A 73 6.34 -14.41 9.44
C GLN A 73 6.00 -12.92 9.52
N ILE A 74 6.84 -12.07 8.90
CA ILE A 74 6.69 -10.62 8.97
C ILE A 74 5.36 -10.19 8.34
N ARG A 75 4.64 -9.30 9.01
CA ARG A 75 3.40 -8.70 8.50
C ARG A 75 3.72 -7.62 7.49
N LEU A 76 2.84 -7.44 6.52
CA LEU A 76 3.07 -6.63 5.34
C LEU A 76 1.95 -5.61 5.17
N GLY A 77 2.27 -4.35 4.96
CA GLY A 77 1.24 -3.35 4.78
C GLY A 77 1.72 -2.07 4.10
N THR A 78 0.78 -1.30 3.61
CA THR A 78 1.03 0.04 3.10
C THR A 78 0.95 1.07 4.22
N MET A 79 1.83 2.06 4.21
CA MET A 79 1.80 3.18 5.16
C MET A 79 1.89 4.51 4.39
N VAL A 80 0.78 4.95 3.83
CA VAL A 80 -0.54 4.33 3.72
C VAL A 80 -1.05 4.43 2.28
N THR A 81 -1.99 3.57 1.88
CA THR A 81 -2.67 3.69 0.58
C THR A 81 -3.53 4.94 0.54
N GLY A 82 -3.40 5.72 -0.54
CA GLY A 82 -4.31 6.84 -0.82
C GLY A 82 -5.66 6.34 -1.35
N VAL A 83 -6.75 6.76 -0.70
CA VAL A 83 -8.11 6.34 -1.07
C VAL A 83 -8.52 6.68 -2.51
N THR A 84 -7.83 7.61 -3.13
CA THR A 84 -8.11 8.10 -4.49
C THR A 84 -7.45 7.29 -5.60
N TYR A 85 -6.48 6.45 -5.27
CA TYR A 85 -5.68 5.75 -6.29
C TYR A 85 -6.38 4.54 -6.91
N ARG A 86 -7.28 3.89 -6.16
CA ARG A 86 -7.96 2.69 -6.61
C ARG A 86 -9.44 2.71 -6.23
N HIS A 87 -10.27 2.11 -7.07
CA HIS A 87 -11.65 1.84 -6.69
C HIS A 87 -11.68 0.92 -5.44
N PRO A 88 -12.53 1.19 -4.42
CA PRO A 88 -12.50 0.46 -3.15
C PRO A 88 -12.65 -1.05 -3.30
N GLY A 89 -13.55 -1.52 -4.15
CA GLY A 89 -13.70 -2.96 -4.40
C GLY A 89 -12.42 -3.62 -4.93
N ILE A 90 -11.68 -2.93 -5.82
CA ILE A 90 -10.39 -3.42 -6.33
C ILE A 90 -9.33 -3.38 -5.23
N LEU A 91 -9.26 -2.29 -4.46
CA LEU A 91 -8.32 -2.16 -3.35
C LEU A 91 -8.50 -3.26 -2.31
N VAL A 92 -9.74 -3.46 -1.85
CA VAL A 92 -10.06 -4.50 -0.86
C VAL A 92 -9.74 -5.90 -1.41
N LYS A 93 -10.06 -6.16 -2.69
CA LYS A 93 -9.67 -7.42 -3.34
C LYS A 93 -8.15 -7.61 -3.39
N THR A 94 -7.40 -6.57 -3.69
CA THR A 94 -5.92 -6.62 -3.71
C THR A 94 -5.37 -6.94 -2.31
N ALA A 95 -5.85 -6.23 -1.28
CA ALA A 95 -5.44 -6.46 0.11
C ALA A 95 -5.80 -7.89 0.58
N THR A 96 -7.00 -8.36 0.28
CA THR A 96 -7.45 -9.72 0.60
C THR A 96 -6.62 -10.77 -0.14
N THR A 97 -6.26 -10.51 -1.40
CA THR A 97 -5.40 -11.44 -2.16
C THR A 97 -4.02 -11.54 -1.52
N LEU A 98 -3.42 -10.41 -1.13
CA LEU A 98 -2.15 -10.41 -0.40
C LEU A 98 -2.28 -11.18 0.93
N ASP A 99 -3.37 -11.00 1.67
CA ASP A 99 -3.62 -11.68 2.94
C ASP A 99 -3.69 -13.21 2.76
N VAL A 100 -4.47 -13.68 1.79
CA VAL A 100 -4.59 -15.11 1.47
C VAL A 100 -3.24 -15.70 1.06
N LEU A 101 -2.53 -15.07 0.12
CA LEU A 101 -1.24 -15.55 -0.38
C LEU A 101 -0.13 -15.50 0.67
N SER A 102 -0.24 -14.61 1.64
CA SER A 102 0.71 -14.48 2.74
C SER A 102 0.30 -15.21 4.02
N HIS A 103 -0.79 -16.00 4.00
CA HIS A 103 -1.31 -16.74 5.16
C HIS A 103 -1.66 -15.82 6.35
N GLY A 104 -2.44 -14.75 6.09
CA GLY A 104 -2.98 -13.88 7.13
C GLY A 104 -2.00 -12.81 7.64
N ARG A 105 -1.05 -12.37 6.80
CA ARG A 105 -0.02 -11.40 7.19
C ARG A 105 -0.25 -9.98 6.65
N ALA A 106 -1.30 -9.73 5.88
CA ALA A 106 -1.52 -8.42 5.29
C ALA A 106 -2.18 -7.41 6.26
N TYR A 107 -1.81 -6.16 6.08
CA TYR A 107 -2.48 -5.00 6.65
C TYR A 107 -2.91 -4.03 5.55
N LEU A 108 -4.10 -3.51 5.66
CA LEU A 108 -4.54 -2.37 4.86
C LEU A 108 -4.35 -1.08 5.67
N GLY A 109 -3.26 -0.37 5.44
CA GLY A 109 -3.12 1.01 5.88
C GLY A 109 -3.68 1.95 4.82
N ILE A 110 -4.63 2.81 5.17
CA ILE A 110 -5.32 3.68 4.22
C ILE A 110 -5.49 5.09 4.77
N GLY A 111 -5.44 6.09 3.90
CA GLY A 111 -5.63 7.50 4.22
C GLY A 111 -6.30 8.29 3.11
N ALA A 112 -6.60 9.55 3.38
CA ALA A 112 -7.34 10.44 2.48
C ALA A 112 -6.54 10.95 1.26
N ALA A 113 -5.31 10.50 1.07
CA ALA A 113 -4.34 11.00 0.09
C ALA A 113 -3.96 12.49 0.32
N TRP A 114 -2.85 12.92 -0.26
CA TRP A 114 -2.39 14.30 -0.10
C TRP A 114 -1.54 14.79 -1.29
N ASN A 115 -0.88 13.90 -2.03
CA ASN A 115 0.07 14.27 -3.07
C ASN A 115 -0.67 14.56 -4.40
N GLU A 116 -0.99 15.85 -4.62
CA GLU A 116 -1.67 16.29 -5.84
C GLU A 116 -0.81 16.10 -7.09
N GLU A 117 0.51 16.20 -6.96
CA GLU A 117 1.46 16.07 -8.07
C GLU A 117 1.38 14.67 -8.73
N GLU A 118 1.29 13.62 -7.93
CA GLU A 118 1.06 12.25 -8.41
C GLU A 118 -0.27 12.11 -9.16
N HIS A 119 -1.34 12.64 -8.58
CA HIS A 119 -2.66 12.58 -9.21
C HIS A 119 -2.66 13.25 -10.57
N ARG A 120 -2.03 14.42 -10.66
CA ARG A 120 -1.90 15.15 -11.92
C ARG A 120 -1.04 14.40 -12.93
N GLY A 121 0.10 13.87 -12.50
CA GLY A 121 1.03 13.12 -13.36
C GLY A 121 0.45 11.81 -13.90
N LEU A 122 -0.42 11.15 -13.13
CA LEU A 122 -1.06 9.88 -13.51
C LEU A 122 -2.45 10.05 -14.12
N GLY A 123 -2.97 11.27 -14.20
CA GLY A 123 -4.34 11.52 -14.67
C GLY A 123 -5.42 11.02 -13.72
N VAL A 124 -5.09 10.82 -12.44
CA VAL A 124 -6.05 10.39 -11.42
C VAL A 124 -6.72 11.62 -10.79
N PRO A 125 -8.05 11.63 -10.64
CA PRO A 125 -8.75 12.75 -10.01
C PRO A 125 -8.26 13.04 -8.59
N PHE A 126 -8.07 14.33 -8.26
CA PHE A 126 -7.74 14.79 -6.91
C PHE A 126 -8.89 15.64 -6.35
N PRO A 127 -9.90 15.02 -5.74
CA PRO A 127 -11.04 15.74 -5.21
C PRO A 127 -10.68 16.64 -4.02
N PRO A 128 -11.54 17.62 -3.68
CA PRO A 128 -11.38 18.42 -2.47
C PRO A 128 -11.27 17.56 -1.20
N LEU A 129 -10.56 18.08 -0.19
CA LEU A 129 -10.24 17.33 1.04
C LEU A 129 -11.49 16.72 1.71
N ALA A 130 -12.58 17.48 1.79
CA ALA A 130 -13.82 16.99 2.39
C ALA A 130 -14.41 15.78 1.63
N GLU A 131 -14.28 15.75 0.30
CA GLU A 131 -14.70 14.60 -0.50
C GLU A 131 -13.79 13.40 -0.26
N ARG A 132 -12.47 13.61 -0.22
CA ARG A 132 -11.50 12.53 0.03
C ARG A 132 -11.75 11.83 1.37
N PHE A 133 -12.09 12.58 2.44
CA PHE A 133 -12.47 11.98 3.71
C PHE A 133 -13.78 11.19 3.63
N ARG A 134 -14.78 11.64 2.88
CA ARG A 134 -16.02 10.88 2.69
C ARG A 134 -15.78 9.61 1.88
N ARG A 135 -14.94 9.67 0.84
CA ARG A 135 -14.51 8.49 0.09
C ARG A 135 -13.74 7.51 0.96
N LEU A 136 -12.93 7.99 1.90
CA LEU A 136 -12.23 7.14 2.87
C LEU A 136 -13.23 6.42 3.79
N GLU A 137 -14.23 7.14 4.29
CA GLU A 137 -15.29 6.54 5.11
C GLU A 137 -16.05 5.44 4.35
N GLU A 138 -16.50 5.72 3.12
CA GLU A 138 -17.20 4.73 2.29
C GLU A 138 -16.29 3.53 1.94
N THR A 139 -15.01 3.77 1.67
CA THR A 139 -14.04 2.69 1.42
C THR A 139 -13.87 1.78 2.62
N LEU A 140 -13.82 2.33 3.84
CA LEU A 140 -13.76 1.54 5.06
C LEU A 140 -15.05 0.72 5.29
N GLN A 141 -16.21 1.30 5.00
CA GLN A 141 -17.49 0.60 5.07
C GLN A 141 -17.54 -0.57 4.07
N ILE A 142 -17.12 -0.33 2.82
CA ILE A 142 -17.03 -1.37 1.78
C ILE A 142 -16.06 -2.47 2.21
N ALA A 143 -14.90 -2.12 2.76
CA ALA A 143 -13.94 -3.10 3.25
C ALA A 143 -14.53 -3.98 4.35
N HIS A 144 -15.20 -3.39 5.33
CA HIS A 144 -15.87 -4.12 6.39
C HIS A 144 -16.99 -5.03 5.85
N GLN A 145 -17.81 -4.54 4.92
CA GLN A 145 -18.87 -5.32 4.30
C GLN A 145 -18.31 -6.54 3.55
N MET A 146 -17.30 -6.33 2.71
CA MET A 146 -16.66 -7.40 1.93
C MET A 146 -16.01 -8.46 2.84
N TRP A 147 -15.32 -8.05 3.89
CA TRP A 147 -14.67 -8.98 4.82
C TRP A 147 -15.65 -9.69 5.76
N ALA A 148 -16.82 -9.11 5.97
CA ALA A 148 -17.92 -9.80 6.68
C ALA A 148 -18.66 -10.82 5.82
N GLY A 149 -18.37 -10.89 4.50
CA GLY A 149 -19.07 -11.76 3.56
C GLY A 149 -20.49 -11.27 3.23
N ASP A 150 -20.79 -9.99 3.44
CA ASP A 150 -22.07 -9.41 3.06
C ASP A 150 -22.06 -9.04 1.57
N GLU A 151 -22.79 -9.80 0.76
CA GLU A 151 -22.86 -9.66 -0.69
C GLU A 151 -23.93 -8.66 -1.18
N LYS A 152 -24.58 -7.94 -0.26
CA LYS A 152 -25.55 -6.92 -0.65
C LYS A 152 -24.91 -5.77 -1.40
N PRO A 153 -25.64 -5.11 -2.32
CA PRO A 153 -25.14 -3.89 -2.95
C PRO A 153 -24.78 -2.82 -1.92
N TYR A 154 -23.63 -2.21 -2.07
CA TYR A 154 -23.29 -0.99 -1.33
C TYR A 154 -23.86 0.22 -2.08
N ASN A 155 -24.57 1.11 -1.39
CA ASN A 155 -25.18 2.30 -1.97
C ASN A 155 -24.72 3.55 -1.21
N GLY A 156 -23.50 3.99 -1.51
CA GLY A 156 -22.92 5.20 -0.97
C GLY A 156 -23.21 6.44 -1.82
N ARG A 157 -22.59 7.54 -1.48
CA ARG A 157 -22.63 8.80 -2.27
C ARG A 157 -21.64 8.78 -3.43
N TYR A 158 -20.52 8.11 -3.27
CA TYR A 158 -19.40 8.11 -4.21
C TYR A 158 -19.15 6.72 -4.82
N TYR A 159 -19.59 5.68 -4.16
CA TYR A 159 -19.39 4.31 -4.60
C TYR A 159 -20.69 3.50 -4.54
N HIS A 160 -20.86 2.62 -5.54
CA HIS A 160 -22.03 1.75 -5.69
C HIS A 160 -21.59 0.34 -6.07
#